data_d0f40cd045ea989747d113b67ddd1a91
#
_entry.id   d0f40cd045ea989747d113b67ddd1a91
#
_cell.length_a   1.000
_cell.length_b   1.000
_cell.length_c   1.000
_cell.angle_alpha   90.00
_cell.angle_beta   90.00
_cell.angle_gamma   90.00
#
_symmetry.space_group_name_H-M   'P 1'
#
loop_
_entity.id
_entity.type
_entity.pdbx_description
1 polymer ?
#
loop_
_entity_poly.entity_id
_entity_poly.type
_entity_poly.pdbx_seq_one_letter_code
_entity_poly.pdbx_strand_id
1 'polypeptide(L)'
;MIHLIIISAIALAIGIGYRTKINIGLLAIAFSYLIATTLMGLSPKELLHFWPTSLFFTIFSVSLFYNVATTNGTLDVLAQHILYRTRTHPNALYMILYLIATLLSALGAGFFTTMAICCPLAITLCQKADKHPLIGAQAVNWGASGGANLITSGSGIVFQGLFKQMGWEEQAFSLGNHIFIVSIIYPLIVLLLLSCYIRYSKGRTNSSLTIDQPPVLSKVQRQTTLLMISSMVLVWLFPLLHLIFPNIAWITTYRQTFDIGFVSILMVCLALRLKLGKQEAILAKVPWAIIIMLCGMSLLMSLAVKSGLVTLIGHLITTTIPHFWLPLFFCVIAGVMSLFSSTLSVVAPTLFPIIATISAQSPHIDIRLLTTATIIGALSTN
;
A
#
# COMPACT_ATOMS: atom_id res chain seq x y z
N MET A 1 -34.38 1.44 -3.90
CA MET A 1 -34.00 2.69 -4.57
C MET A 1 -32.66 3.25 -4.11
N ILE A 2 -32.43 3.43 -2.81
CA ILE A 2 -31.19 4.01 -2.28
C ILE A 2 -29.93 3.21 -2.67
N HIS A 3 -29.99 1.87 -2.67
CA HIS A 3 -28.88 1.00 -3.05
C HIS A 3 -28.42 1.23 -4.50
N LEU A 4 -29.38 1.38 -5.43
CA LEU A 4 -29.07 1.67 -6.84
C LEU A 4 -28.41 3.03 -7.00
N ILE A 5 -28.86 4.03 -6.22
CA ILE A 5 -28.28 5.39 -6.26
C ILE A 5 -26.83 5.35 -5.74
N ILE A 6 -26.56 4.63 -4.67
CA ILE A 6 -25.19 4.52 -4.13
C ILE A 6 -24.27 3.78 -5.13
N ILE A 7 -24.73 2.68 -5.73
CA ILE A 7 -23.96 1.96 -6.77
C ILE A 7 -23.67 2.89 -7.96
N SER A 8 -24.73 3.62 -8.41
CA SER A 8 -24.57 4.59 -9.50
C SER A 8 -23.59 5.71 -9.14
N ALA A 9 -23.63 6.20 -7.90
CA ALA A 9 -22.71 7.24 -7.43
C ALA A 9 -21.24 6.74 -7.42
N ILE A 10 -21.00 5.51 -6.97
CA ILE A 10 -19.67 4.91 -7.02
C ILE A 10 -19.20 4.77 -8.48
N ALA A 11 -20.04 4.21 -9.35
CA ALA A 11 -19.72 4.03 -10.77
C ALA A 11 -19.50 5.37 -11.48
N LEU A 12 -20.32 6.39 -11.20
CA LEU A 12 -20.16 7.74 -11.75
C LEU A 12 -18.91 8.43 -11.22
N ALA A 13 -18.59 8.30 -9.93
CA ALA A 13 -17.36 8.88 -9.38
C ALA A 13 -16.12 8.31 -10.07
N ILE A 14 -16.09 7.00 -10.29
CA ILE A 14 -14.99 6.33 -11.00
C ILE A 14 -14.99 6.74 -12.49
N GLY A 15 -16.11 6.66 -13.17
CA GLY A 15 -16.22 6.95 -14.61
C GLY A 15 -15.91 8.42 -14.96
N ILE A 16 -16.46 9.37 -14.20
CA ILE A 16 -16.17 10.80 -14.36
C ILE A 16 -14.70 11.07 -14.03
N GLY A 17 -14.20 10.56 -12.89
CA GLY A 17 -12.80 10.73 -12.49
C GLY A 17 -11.82 10.19 -13.52
N TYR A 18 -12.10 9.01 -14.08
CA TYR A 18 -11.27 8.41 -15.14
C TYR A 18 -11.25 9.28 -16.41
N ARG A 19 -12.42 9.78 -16.84
CA ARG A 19 -12.56 10.55 -18.09
C ARG A 19 -12.08 11.99 -17.97
N THR A 20 -12.34 12.65 -16.83
CA THR A 20 -12.08 14.08 -16.64
C THR A 20 -10.76 14.36 -15.90
N LYS A 21 -10.14 13.31 -15.35
CA LYS A 21 -8.96 13.42 -14.47
C LYS A 21 -9.23 14.16 -13.14
N ILE A 22 -10.49 14.42 -12.82
CA ILE A 22 -10.88 14.94 -11.49
C ILE A 22 -10.62 13.85 -10.46
N ASN A 23 -10.15 14.24 -9.29
CA ASN A 23 -9.90 13.30 -8.19
C ASN A 23 -11.21 12.60 -7.79
N ILE A 24 -11.24 11.28 -7.90
CA ILE A 24 -12.40 10.43 -7.59
C ILE A 24 -12.91 10.68 -6.15
N GLY A 25 -12.01 10.95 -5.22
CA GLY A 25 -12.37 11.25 -3.81
C GLY A 25 -13.19 12.53 -3.67
N LEU A 26 -12.91 13.58 -4.45
CA LEU A 26 -13.73 14.80 -4.44
C LEU A 26 -15.14 14.51 -4.92
N LEU A 27 -15.29 13.73 -5.99
CA LEU A 27 -16.58 13.30 -6.49
C LEU A 27 -17.31 12.43 -5.47
N ALA A 28 -16.61 11.51 -4.84
CA ALA A 28 -17.18 10.65 -3.80
C ALA A 28 -17.65 11.45 -2.57
N ILE A 29 -16.89 12.48 -2.14
CA ILE A 29 -17.33 13.39 -1.08
C ILE A 29 -18.61 14.12 -1.48
N ALA A 30 -18.65 14.70 -2.68
CA ALA A 30 -19.81 15.43 -3.18
C ALA A 30 -21.06 14.53 -3.24
N PHE A 31 -20.94 13.33 -3.81
CA PHE A 31 -22.03 12.37 -3.85
C PHE A 31 -22.44 11.89 -2.46
N SER A 32 -21.49 11.71 -1.54
CA SER A 32 -21.80 11.36 -0.16
C SER A 32 -22.64 12.43 0.52
N TYR A 33 -22.31 13.71 0.35
CA TYR A 33 -23.10 14.82 0.87
C TYR A 33 -24.52 14.82 0.30
N LEU A 34 -24.67 14.71 -1.02
CA LEU A 34 -25.97 14.67 -1.67
C LEU A 34 -26.81 13.50 -1.15
N ILE A 35 -26.27 12.28 -1.16
CA ILE A 35 -26.99 11.07 -0.74
C ILE A 35 -27.37 11.15 0.74
N ALA A 36 -26.43 11.52 1.60
CA ALA A 36 -26.65 11.59 3.04
C ALA A 36 -27.76 12.58 3.41
N THR A 37 -27.69 13.80 2.85
CA THR A 37 -28.62 14.87 3.23
C THR A 37 -29.99 14.75 2.56
N THR A 38 -30.02 14.35 1.28
CA THR A 38 -31.30 14.34 0.53
C THR A 38 -32.05 13.02 0.63
N LEU A 39 -31.35 11.89 0.75
CA LEU A 39 -31.98 10.55 0.69
C LEU A 39 -31.94 9.81 2.02
N MET A 40 -30.92 10.03 2.85
CA MET A 40 -30.79 9.35 4.13
C MET A 40 -31.21 10.19 5.32
N GLY A 41 -31.56 11.48 5.11
CA GLY A 41 -31.99 12.41 6.16
C GLY A 41 -30.89 12.69 7.21
N LEU A 42 -29.61 12.45 6.86
CA LEU A 42 -28.51 12.71 7.76
C LEU A 42 -28.11 14.18 7.73
N SER A 43 -27.83 14.74 8.90
CA SER A 43 -27.22 16.05 8.98
C SER A 43 -25.77 16.04 8.47
N PRO A 44 -25.23 17.17 7.99
CA PRO A 44 -23.81 17.27 7.61
C PRO A 44 -22.86 16.84 8.73
N LYS A 45 -23.22 17.12 9.99
CA LYS A 45 -22.43 16.72 11.15
C LYS A 45 -22.37 15.19 11.32
N GLU A 46 -23.51 14.52 11.15
CA GLU A 46 -23.57 13.06 11.21
C GLU A 46 -22.79 12.42 10.06
N LEU A 47 -22.84 12.99 8.85
CA LEU A 47 -22.03 12.54 7.73
C LEU A 47 -20.52 12.63 8.05
N LEU A 48 -20.07 13.73 8.65
CA LEU A 48 -18.66 13.93 9.00
C LEU A 48 -18.17 12.93 10.04
N HIS A 49 -19.02 12.34 10.88
CA HIS A 49 -18.63 11.24 11.77
C HIS A 49 -18.18 9.97 11.03
N PHE A 50 -18.61 9.79 9.78
CA PHE A 50 -18.13 8.68 8.93
C PHE A 50 -16.79 8.98 8.24
N TRP A 51 -16.24 10.20 8.41
CA TRP A 51 -14.93 10.52 7.87
C TRP A 51 -13.86 9.64 8.52
N PRO A 52 -12.97 8.99 7.71
CA PRO A 52 -11.99 8.06 8.23
C PRO A 52 -10.81 8.77 8.91
N THR A 53 -11.05 9.42 10.06
CA THR A 53 -10.08 10.28 10.76
C THR A 53 -8.78 9.54 11.09
N SER A 54 -8.88 8.31 11.57
CA SER A 54 -7.68 7.50 11.91
C SER A 54 -6.85 7.20 10.67
N LEU A 55 -7.50 6.81 9.56
CA LEU A 55 -6.82 6.56 8.29
C LEU A 55 -6.13 7.83 7.75
N PHE A 56 -6.87 8.95 7.75
CA PHE A 56 -6.34 10.26 7.36
C PHE A 56 -5.08 10.60 8.17
N PHE A 57 -5.19 10.58 9.49
CA PHE A 57 -4.09 10.97 10.39
C PHE A 57 -2.86 10.07 10.20
N THR A 58 -3.07 8.77 10.10
CA THR A 58 -1.98 7.81 9.93
C THR A 58 -1.24 8.03 8.62
N ILE A 59 -1.96 8.15 7.48
CA ILE A 59 -1.32 8.36 6.17
C ILE A 59 -0.60 9.71 6.15
N PHE A 60 -1.21 10.75 6.68
CA PHE A 60 -0.62 12.09 6.77
C PHE A 60 0.69 12.06 7.56
N SER A 61 0.67 11.54 8.80
CA SER A 61 1.83 11.49 9.69
C SER A 61 2.99 10.69 9.10
N VAL A 62 2.70 9.54 8.53
CA VAL A 62 3.71 8.68 7.91
C VAL A 62 4.29 9.31 6.66
N SER A 63 3.44 9.92 5.81
CA SER A 63 3.92 10.62 4.62
C SER A 63 4.86 11.78 4.99
N LEU A 64 4.54 12.54 6.02
CA LEU A 64 5.42 13.60 6.53
C LEU A 64 6.80 13.06 6.91
N PHE A 65 6.84 11.97 7.66
CA PHE A 65 8.10 11.39 8.13
C PHE A 65 8.97 10.89 6.97
N TYR A 66 8.41 10.10 6.07
CA TYR A 66 9.18 9.58 4.93
C TYR A 66 9.56 10.65 3.90
N ASN A 67 8.81 11.76 3.83
CA ASN A 67 9.17 12.90 3.01
C ASN A 67 10.48 13.57 3.47
N VAL A 68 10.89 13.43 4.73
CA VAL A 68 12.23 13.86 5.19
C VAL A 68 13.31 13.19 4.37
N ALA A 69 13.24 11.86 4.25
CA ALA A 69 14.23 11.08 3.50
C ALA A 69 14.20 11.36 1.99
N THR A 70 13.01 11.65 1.45
CA THR A 70 12.83 12.02 0.04
C THR A 70 13.35 13.44 -0.24
N THR A 71 13.19 14.39 0.69
CA THR A 71 13.62 15.78 0.47
C THR A 71 15.11 15.99 0.62
N ASN A 72 15.77 15.20 1.45
CA ASN A 72 17.24 15.30 1.67
C ASN A 72 18.04 14.29 0.82
N GLY A 73 17.39 13.55 -0.10
CA GLY A 73 18.04 12.61 -1.02
C GLY A 73 18.57 11.34 -0.37
N THR A 74 18.13 11.01 0.85
CA THR A 74 18.58 9.78 1.55
C THR A 74 18.22 8.54 0.77
N LEU A 75 16.98 8.47 0.23
CA LEU A 75 16.50 7.31 -0.50
C LEU A 75 17.29 7.08 -1.79
N ASP A 76 17.64 8.15 -2.51
CA ASP A 76 18.43 8.09 -3.76
C ASP A 76 19.80 7.50 -3.50
N VAL A 77 20.49 7.96 -2.45
CA VAL A 77 21.84 7.49 -2.10
C VAL A 77 21.80 6.04 -1.59
N LEU A 78 20.79 5.67 -0.79
CA LEU A 78 20.60 4.29 -0.37
C LEU A 78 20.38 3.36 -1.58
N ALA A 79 19.55 3.76 -2.54
CA ALA A 79 19.32 3.01 -3.77
C ALA A 79 20.63 2.79 -4.55
N GLN A 80 21.42 3.85 -4.71
CA GLN A 80 22.73 3.76 -5.40
C GLN A 80 23.70 2.83 -4.68
N HIS A 81 23.78 2.86 -3.35
CA HIS A 81 24.66 1.96 -2.58
C HIS A 81 24.30 0.49 -2.71
N ILE A 82 23.00 0.19 -2.62
CA ILE A 82 22.53 -1.18 -2.77
C ILE A 82 22.81 -1.67 -4.18
N LEU A 83 22.52 -0.83 -5.18
CA LEU A 83 22.74 -1.15 -6.60
C LEU A 83 24.23 -1.40 -6.91
N TYR A 84 25.13 -0.58 -6.37
CA TYR A 84 26.58 -0.75 -6.56
C TYR A 84 27.10 -2.09 -6.05
N ARG A 85 26.56 -2.59 -4.93
CA ARG A 85 26.91 -3.91 -4.38
C ARG A 85 26.53 -5.08 -5.28
N THR A 86 25.63 -4.87 -6.20
CA THR A 86 25.07 -5.94 -7.06
C THR A 86 25.78 -6.09 -8.40
N ARG A 87 26.74 -5.20 -8.71
CA ARG A 87 27.46 -5.17 -10.00
C ARG A 87 28.20 -6.47 -10.36
N THR A 88 28.53 -7.27 -9.35
CA THR A 88 29.28 -8.54 -9.52
C THR A 88 28.39 -9.73 -9.90
N HIS A 89 27.06 -9.57 -9.92
CA HIS A 89 26.12 -10.68 -10.11
C HIS A 89 25.12 -10.41 -11.25
N PRO A 90 25.58 -10.26 -12.53
CA PRO A 90 24.70 -9.92 -13.65
C PRO A 90 23.58 -10.95 -13.88
N ASN A 91 23.83 -12.22 -13.56
CA ASN A 91 22.86 -13.30 -13.72
C ASN A 91 21.68 -13.19 -12.72
N ALA A 92 21.88 -12.54 -11.58
CA ALA A 92 20.87 -12.31 -10.57
C ALA A 92 20.21 -10.91 -10.67
N LEU A 93 20.49 -10.16 -11.75
CA LEU A 93 20.10 -8.75 -11.86
C LEU A 93 18.61 -8.50 -11.63
N TYR A 94 17.72 -9.30 -12.22
CA TYR A 94 16.27 -9.12 -12.03
C TYR A 94 15.86 -9.32 -10.57
N MET A 95 16.42 -10.34 -9.92
CA MET A 95 16.16 -10.61 -8.51
C MET A 95 16.68 -9.52 -7.59
N ILE A 96 17.86 -9.01 -7.90
CA ILE A 96 18.51 -7.94 -7.16
C ILE A 96 17.68 -6.64 -7.28
N LEU A 97 17.26 -6.28 -8.51
CA LEU A 97 16.39 -5.12 -8.76
C LEU A 97 15.07 -5.23 -8.00
N TYR A 98 14.46 -6.43 -7.98
CA TYR A 98 13.27 -6.72 -7.21
C TYR A 98 13.50 -6.49 -5.71
N LEU A 99 14.56 -7.07 -5.13
CA LEU A 99 14.88 -6.93 -3.70
C LEU A 99 15.19 -5.49 -3.30
N ILE A 100 15.93 -4.75 -4.15
CA ILE A 100 16.23 -3.33 -3.92
C ILE A 100 14.94 -2.52 -3.88
N ALA A 101 14.07 -2.69 -4.88
CA ALA A 101 12.80 -1.99 -4.94
C ALA A 101 11.91 -2.35 -3.74
N THR A 102 11.88 -3.64 -3.34
CA THR A 102 11.16 -4.09 -2.15
C THR A 102 11.69 -3.41 -0.89
N LEU A 103 12.99 -3.39 -0.68
CA LEU A 103 13.60 -2.77 0.51
C LEU A 103 13.35 -1.26 0.56
N LEU A 104 13.58 -0.55 -0.54
CA LEU A 104 13.37 0.91 -0.58
C LEU A 104 11.92 1.26 -0.32
N SER A 105 11.00 0.56 -0.95
CA SER A 105 9.58 0.79 -0.77
C SER A 105 9.12 0.44 0.65
N ALA A 106 9.62 -0.64 1.22
CA ALA A 106 9.36 -1.06 2.60
C ALA A 106 9.92 -0.06 3.63
N LEU A 107 11.10 0.53 3.35
CA LEU A 107 11.69 1.60 4.16
C LEU A 107 10.90 2.93 4.07
N GLY A 108 9.75 2.97 3.38
CA GLY A 108 8.84 4.09 3.36
C GLY A 108 8.96 5.01 2.14
N ALA A 109 9.84 4.70 1.17
CA ALA A 109 9.82 5.41 -0.10
C ALA A 109 8.46 5.31 -0.81
N GLY A 110 7.74 4.21 -0.55
CA GLY A 110 6.46 3.91 -1.18
C GLY A 110 6.64 3.52 -2.66
N PHE A 111 5.53 3.13 -3.27
CA PHE A 111 5.52 2.64 -4.65
C PHE A 111 6.06 3.65 -5.66
N PHE A 112 5.47 4.85 -5.72
CA PHE A 112 5.77 5.83 -6.78
C PHE A 112 7.21 6.35 -6.72
N THR A 113 7.73 6.67 -5.54
CA THR A 113 9.11 7.15 -5.37
C THR A 113 10.11 6.07 -5.75
N THR A 114 9.86 4.82 -5.32
CA THR A 114 10.71 3.68 -5.67
C THR A 114 10.73 3.43 -7.17
N MET A 115 9.57 3.49 -7.84
CA MET A 115 9.46 3.37 -9.28
C MET A 115 10.24 4.47 -10.00
N ALA A 116 10.07 5.73 -9.60
CA ALA A 116 10.74 6.86 -10.22
C ALA A 116 12.27 6.76 -10.15
N ILE A 117 12.81 6.22 -9.05
CA ILE A 117 14.26 6.07 -8.84
C ILE A 117 14.78 4.79 -9.52
N CYS A 118 14.15 3.65 -9.25
CA CYS A 118 14.70 2.35 -9.62
C CYS A 118 14.36 1.92 -11.04
N CYS A 119 13.23 2.35 -11.64
CA CYS A 119 12.83 1.88 -12.96
C CYS A 119 13.76 2.37 -14.08
N PRO A 120 14.15 3.66 -14.17
CA PRO A 120 15.13 4.11 -15.16
C PRO A 120 16.49 3.42 -15.00
N LEU A 121 16.93 3.21 -13.75
CA LEU A 121 18.16 2.48 -13.44
C LEU A 121 18.08 1.02 -13.90
N ALA A 122 16.96 0.34 -13.64
CA ALA A 122 16.75 -1.04 -14.06
C ALA A 122 16.81 -1.20 -15.58
N ILE A 123 16.16 -0.31 -16.32
CA ILE A 123 16.18 -0.29 -17.79
C ILE A 123 17.62 -0.15 -18.29
N THR A 124 18.35 0.84 -17.79
CA THR A 124 19.75 1.10 -18.19
C THR A 124 20.66 -0.07 -17.86
N LEU A 125 20.54 -0.65 -16.67
CA LEU A 125 21.36 -1.78 -16.24
C LEU A 125 21.06 -3.06 -17.04
N CYS A 126 19.79 -3.31 -17.35
CA CYS A 126 19.42 -4.45 -18.17
C CYS A 126 19.96 -4.31 -19.59
N GLN A 127 19.93 -3.10 -20.18
CA GLN A 127 20.54 -2.83 -21.49
C GLN A 127 22.05 -3.07 -21.46
N LYS A 128 22.77 -2.57 -20.45
CA LYS A 128 24.22 -2.78 -20.29
C LYS A 128 24.59 -4.24 -20.04
N ALA A 129 23.68 -5.01 -19.45
CA ALA A 129 23.87 -6.44 -19.14
C ALA A 129 23.40 -7.38 -20.27
N ASP A 130 22.99 -6.84 -21.42
CA ASP A 130 22.35 -7.60 -22.52
C ASP A 130 21.14 -8.43 -22.01
N LYS A 131 20.33 -7.80 -21.15
CA LYS A 131 19.12 -8.37 -20.58
C LYS A 131 17.88 -7.58 -21.02
N HIS A 132 16.72 -8.24 -20.99
CA HIS A 132 15.47 -7.63 -21.41
C HIS A 132 15.03 -6.51 -20.44
N PRO A 133 14.95 -5.24 -20.88
CA PRO A 133 14.68 -4.11 -19.98
C PRO A 133 13.29 -4.14 -19.34
N LEU A 134 12.27 -4.64 -20.07
CA LEU A 134 10.89 -4.75 -19.53
C LEU A 134 10.81 -5.69 -18.33
N ILE A 135 11.59 -6.78 -18.32
CA ILE A 135 11.62 -7.71 -17.19
C ILE A 135 12.28 -7.04 -15.98
N GLY A 136 13.33 -6.23 -16.22
CA GLY A 136 13.94 -5.42 -15.17
C GLY A 136 12.99 -4.38 -14.59
N ALA A 137 12.27 -3.67 -15.45
CA ALA A 137 11.26 -2.70 -15.04
C ALA A 137 10.11 -3.37 -14.27
N GLN A 138 9.65 -4.55 -14.72
CA GLN A 138 8.61 -5.32 -14.04
C GLN A 138 9.08 -5.87 -12.68
N ALA A 139 10.33 -6.29 -12.58
CA ALA A 139 10.91 -6.69 -11.30
C ALA A 139 10.91 -5.54 -10.28
N VAL A 140 11.24 -4.33 -10.72
CA VAL A 140 11.13 -3.11 -9.89
C VAL A 140 9.68 -2.81 -9.53
N ASN A 141 8.75 -2.89 -10.49
CA ASN A 141 7.33 -2.66 -10.27
C ASN A 141 6.76 -3.59 -9.18
N TRP A 142 7.00 -4.87 -9.31
CA TRP A 142 6.55 -5.87 -8.32
C TRP A 142 7.25 -5.70 -6.97
N GLY A 143 8.55 -5.41 -6.96
CA GLY A 143 9.28 -5.14 -5.72
C GLY A 143 8.77 -3.89 -5.01
N ALA A 144 8.54 -2.80 -5.75
CA ALA A 144 8.01 -1.56 -5.20
C ALA A 144 6.58 -1.76 -4.65
N SER A 145 5.73 -2.49 -5.37
CA SER A 145 4.37 -2.81 -4.93
C SER A 145 4.36 -3.69 -3.69
N GLY A 146 5.14 -4.77 -3.69
CA GLY A 146 5.25 -5.67 -2.54
C GLY A 146 5.81 -4.96 -1.30
N GLY A 147 6.90 -4.21 -1.45
CA GLY A 147 7.52 -3.44 -0.36
C GLY A 147 6.59 -2.37 0.21
N ALA A 148 5.80 -1.69 -0.63
CA ALA A 148 4.82 -0.70 -0.19
C ALA A 148 3.74 -1.28 0.73
N ASN A 149 3.49 -2.58 0.66
CA ASN A 149 2.49 -3.25 1.48
C ASN A 149 2.98 -3.60 2.89
N LEU A 150 4.26 -3.35 3.21
CA LEU A 150 4.74 -3.47 4.59
C LEU A 150 3.92 -2.56 5.49
N ILE A 151 3.58 -3.04 6.67
CA ILE A 151 2.69 -2.33 7.62
C ILE A 151 3.20 -0.95 8.05
N THR A 152 4.48 -0.66 7.87
CA THR A 152 5.11 0.63 8.13
C THR A 152 5.25 1.49 6.86
N SER A 153 4.83 1.00 5.71
CA SER A 153 4.88 1.70 4.42
C SER A 153 3.50 2.10 3.92
N GLY A 154 3.46 2.93 2.89
CA GLY A 154 2.25 3.63 2.44
C GLY A 154 1.02 2.75 2.24
N SER A 155 1.12 1.67 1.45
CA SER A 155 -0.01 0.77 1.17
C SER A 155 -0.41 -0.08 2.37
N GLY A 156 0.59 -0.58 3.12
CA GLY A 156 0.33 -1.40 4.31
C GLY A 156 -0.45 -0.65 5.38
N ILE A 157 -0.17 0.65 5.54
CA ILE A 157 -0.90 1.54 6.45
C ILE A 157 -2.37 1.69 6.01
N VAL A 158 -2.60 1.85 4.72
CA VAL A 158 -3.96 1.95 4.16
C VAL A 158 -4.74 0.67 4.44
N PHE A 159 -4.18 -0.49 4.18
CA PHE A 159 -4.84 -1.77 4.44
C PHE A 159 -5.18 -1.94 5.92
N GLN A 160 -4.23 -1.65 6.81
CA GLN A 160 -4.52 -1.68 8.26
C GLN A 160 -5.62 -0.72 8.66
N GLY A 161 -5.60 0.51 8.14
CA GLY A 161 -6.64 1.51 8.40
C GLY A 161 -8.02 1.05 7.94
N LEU A 162 -8.11 0.41 6.79
CA LEU A 162 -9.36 -0.17 6.29
C LEU A 162 -9.84 -1.33 7.19
N PHE A 163 -8.95 -2.23 7.62
CA PHE A 163 -9.33 -3.31 8.55
C PHE A 163 -9.84 -2.76 9.90
N LYS A 164 -9.18 -1.73 10.44
CA LYS A 164 -9.64 -1.05 11.67
C LYS A 164 -11.04 -0.45 11.50
N GLN A 165 -11.31 0.24 10.38
CA GLN A 165 -12.63 0.80 10.07
C GLN A 165 -13.74 -0.25 9.97
N MET A 166 -13.41 -1.47 9.59
CA MET A 166 -14.34 -2.59 9.51
C MET A 166 -14.54 -3.35 10.83
N GLY A 167 -13.97 -2.86 11.94
CA GLY A 167 -14.07 -3.49 13.24
C GLY A 167 -13.09 -4.64 13.48
N TRP A 168 -12.08 -4.80 12.63
CA TRP A 168 -11.05 -5.84 12.74
C TRP A 168 -9.74 -5.31 13.37
N GLU A 169 -9.86 -4.45 14.38
CA GLU A 169 -8.72 -3.74 14.98
C GLU A 169 -7.63 -4.69 15.48
N GLU A 170 -8.02 -5.73 16.24
CA GLU A 170 -7.07 -6.70 16.80
C GLU A 170 -6.33 -7.51 15.72
N GLN A 171 -7.00 -7.78 14.61
CA GLN A 171 -6.47 -8.59 13.51
C GLN A 171 -5.81 -7.76 12.43
N ALA A 172 -5.98 -6.42 12.43
CA ALA A 172 -5.49 -5.53 11.38
C ALA A 172 -3.98 -5.67 11.11
N PHE A 173 -3.19 -5.86 12.17
CA PHE A 173 -1.74 -6.12 12.05
C PHE A 173 -1.45 -7.45 11.36
N SER A 174 -2.11 -8.52 11.78
CA SER A 174 -1.92 -9.86 11.20
C SER A 174 -2.38 -9.93 9.75
N LEU A 175 -3.53 -9.33 9.42
CA LEU A 175 -4.08 -9.26 8.07
C LEU A 175 -3.19 -8.45 7.14
N GLY A 176 -2.71 -7.29 7.61
CA GLY A 176 -1.78 -6.45 6.84
C GLY A 176 -0.46 -7.15 6.55
N ASN A 177 0.11 -7.86 7.55
CA ASN A 177 1.32 -8.66 7.35
C ASN A 177 1.11 -9.83 6.39
N HIS A 178 -0.06 -10.47 6.42
CA HIS A 178 -0.37 -11.53 5.48
C HIS A 178 -0.39 -11.02 4.04
N ILE A 179 -1.03 -9.88 3.79
CA ILE A 179 -1.00 -9.22 2.48
C ILE A 179 0.44 -8.91 2.05
N PHE A 180 1.26 -8.36 2.96
CA PHE A 180 2.66 -8.06 2.68
C PHE A 180 3.45 -9.31 2.27
N ILE A 181 3.38 -10.38 3.07
CA ILE A 181 4.11 -11.63 2.80
C ILE A 181 3.71 -12.21 1.44
N VAL A 182 2.42 -12.29 1.15
CA VAL A 182 1.94 -12.86 -0.11
C VAL A 182 2.31 -11.97 -1.29
N SER A 183 2.21 -10.65 -1.17
CA SER A 183 2.58 -9.71 -2.23
C SER A 183 4.09 -9.68 -2.51
N ILE A 184 4.92 -10.23 -1.62
CA ILE A 184 6.35 -10.47 -1.88
C ILE A 184 6.57 -11.86 -2.47
N ILE A 185 6.00 -12.91 -1.87
CA ILE A 185 6.30 -14.29 -2.27
C ILE A 185 5.81 -14.58 -3.69
N TYR A 186 4.60 -14.14 -4.03
CA TYR A 186 4.01 -14.42 -5.34
C TYR A 186 4.86 -13.87 -6.50
N PRO A 187 5.23 -12.59 -6.57
CA PRO A 187 6.07 -12.09 -7.66
C PRO A 187 7.51 -12.66 -7.61
N LEU A 188 8.02 -12.95 -6.41
CA LEU A 188 9.34 -13.58 -6.25
C LEU A 188 9.38 -14.94 -6.93
N ILE A 189 8.37 -15.78 -6.74
CA ILE A 189 8.25 -17.09 -7.40
C ILE A 189 8.19 -16.92 -8.92
N VAL A 190 7.35 -15.99 -9.41
CA VAL A 190 7.22 -15.72 -10.85
C VAL A 190 8.55 -15.26 -11.46
N LEU A 191 9.26 -14.34 -10.78
CA LEU A 191 10.58 -13.88 -11.22
C LEU A 191 11.64 -14.97 -11.19
N LEU A 192 11.63 -15.85 -10.18
CA LEU A 192 12.53 -17.00 -10.12
C LEU A 192 12.29 -17.94 -11.29
N LEU A 193 11.04 -18.32 -11.55
CA LEU A 193 10.68 -19.20 -12.67
C LEU A 193 11.07 -18.57 -14.01
N LEU A 194 10.78 -17.29 -14.20
CA LEU A 194 11.14 -16.53 -15.41
C LEU A 194 12.66 -16.43 -15.57
N SER A 195 13.38 -16.16 -14.51
CA SER A 195 14.85 -16.08 -14.53
C SER A 195 15.50 -17.43 -14.84
N CYS A 196 14.94 -18.52 -14.30
CA CYS A 196 15.37 -19.88 -14.61
C CYS A 196 15.10 -20.24 -16.08
N TYR A 197 13.93 -19.91 -16.59
CA TYR A 197 13.56 -20.12 -17.99
C TYR A 197 14.49 -19.39 -18.97
N ILE A 198 14.75 -18.09 -18.70
CA ILE A 198 15.66 -17.28 -19.53
C ILE A 198 17.06 -17.83 -19.50
N ARG A 199 17.54 -18.24 -18.31
CA ARG A 199 18.89 -18.84 -18.15
C ARG A 199 19.01 -20.16 -18.91
N TYR A 200 17.97 -20.96 -18.92
CA TYR A 200 17.93 -22.22 -19.69
C TYR A 200 17.95 -21.95 -21.19
N SER A 201 17.19 -20.93 -21.66
CA SER A 201 17.04 -20.62 -23.08
C SER A 201 18.24 -19.86 -23.68
N LYS A 202 18.87 -18.93 -22.94
CA LYS A 202 19.91 -18.01 -23.46
C LYS A 202 21.33 -18.24 -22.90
N GLY A 203 21.51 -19.15 -21.94
CA GLY A 203 22.79 -19.40 -21.30
C GLY A 203 23.23 -18.32 -20.30
N ARG A 204 24.47 -18.42 -19.77
CA ARG A 204 25.05 -17.45 -18.82
C ARG A 204 25.67 -16.27 -19.55
N THR A 205 25.28 -15.06 -19.19
CA THR A 205 25.98 -13.83 -19.58
C THR A 205 27.15 -13.57 -18.62
N ASN A 206 28.35 -13.43 -19.15
CA ASN A 206 29.58 -13.18 -18.37
C ASN A 206 30.01 -11.69 -18.36
N SER A 207 29.10 -10.76 -18.65
CA SER A 207 29.39 -9.32 -18.63
C SER A 207 29.44 -8.77 -17.22
N SER A 208 30.55 -8.13 -16.82
CA SER A 208 30.62 -7.33 -15.59
C SER A 208 29.92 -5.99 -15.81
N LEU A 209 29.06 -5.60 -14.88
CA LEU A 209 28.38 -4.31 -14.91
C LEU A 209 29.34 -3.20 -14.43
N THR A 210 29.56 -2.19 -15.26
CA THR A 210 30.24 -0.97 -14.83
C THR A 210 29.23 -0.03 -14.21
N ILE A 211 29.26 0.09 -12.89
CA ILE A 211 28.42 1.02 -12.12
C ILE A 211 29.36 1.94 -11.35
N ASP A 212 29.14 3.24 -11.44
CA ASP A 212 29.94 4.23 -10.73
C ASP A 212 29.81 4.06 -9.21
N GLN A 213 30.86 4.43 -8.49
CA GLN A 213 30.83 4.40 -7.02
C GLN A 213 29.80 5.40 -6.51
N PRO A 214 28.87 4.97 -5.62
CA PRO A 214 27.91 5.88 -5.03
C PRO A 214 28.60 6.88 -4.10
N PRO A 215 28.03 8.10 -3.96
CA PRO A 215 28.54 9.08 -3.03
C PRO A 215 28.43 8.58 -1.57
N VAL A 216 29.37 8.96 -0.73
CA VAL A 216 29.32 8.63 0.70
C VAL A 216 28.10 9.31 1.34
N LEU A 217 27.38 8.58 2.19
CA LEU A 217 26.26 9.11 2.95
C LEU A 217 26.71 10.33 3.78
N SER A 218 26.08 11.47 3.56
CA SER A 218 26.27 12.66 4.39
C SER A 218 25.77 12.42 5.83
N LYS A 219 26.19 13.27 6.77
CA LYS A 219 25.74 13.20 8.17
C LYS A 219 24.22 13.25 8.28
N VAL A 220 23.58 14.12 7.50
CA VAL A 220 22.11 14.27 7.44
C VAL A 220 21.45 12.97 6.96
N GLN A 221 21.94 12.39 5.88
CA GLN A 221 21.41 11.14 5.31
C GLN A 221 21.60 9.95 6.27
N ARG A 222 22.75 9.85 6.94
CA ARG A 222 23.00 8.81 7.95
C ARG A 222 22.04 8.93 9.14
N GLN A 223 21.82 10.14 9.65
CA GLN A 223 20.87 10.39 10.73
C GLN A 223 19.43 10.08 10.30
N THR A 224 19.04 10.48 9.09
CA THR A 224 17.71 10.16 8.53
C THR A 224 17.52 8.64 8.41
N THR A 225 18.50 7.91 7.89
CA THR A 225 18.45 6.43 7.80
C THR A 225 18.31 5.80 9.19
N LEU A 226 19.05 6.30 10.19
CA LEU A 226 18.94 5.82 11.56
C LEU A 226 17.53 6.04 12.13
N LEU A 227 16.94 7.23 11.93
CA LEU A 227 15.56 7.53 12.35
C LEU A 227 14.54 6.63 11.64
N MET A 228 14.71 6.34 10.35
CA MET A 228 13.84 5.42 9.62
C MET A 228 13.89 4.00 10.20
N ILE A 229 15.09 3.47 10.45
CA ILE A 229 15.26 2.15 11.05
C ILE A 229 14.68 2.14 12.48
N SER A 230 14.96 3.16 13.29
CA SER A 230 14.44 3.24 14.66
C SER A 230 12.92 3.33 14.71
N SER A 231 12.28 4.06 13.78
CA SER A 231 10.82 4.10 13.69
C SER A 231 10.23 2.73 13.34
N MET A 232 10.84 1.99 12.41
CA MET A 232 10.42 0.62 12.09
C MET A 232 10.53 -0.29 13.31
N VAL A 233 11.66 -0.25 14.01
CA VAL A 233 11.88 -1.05 15.21
C VAL A 233 10.84 -0.72 16.28
N LEU A 234 10.53 0.56 16.53
CA LEU A 234 9.54 0.99 17.52
C LEU A 234 8.13 0.51 17.17
N VAL A 235 7.73 0.61 15.92
CA VAL A 235 6.40 0.16 15.45
C VAL A 235 6.24 -1.35 15.57
N TRP A 236 7.30 -2.12 15.30
CA TRP A 236 7.26 -3.59 15.38
C TRP A 236 7.45 -4.12 16.81
N LEU A 237 8.09 -3.35 17.69
CA LEU A 237 8.50 -3.79 19.02
C LEU A 237 7.31 -4.27 19.85
N PHE A 238 6.29 -3.43 20.01
CA PHE A 238 5.15 -3.77 20.89
C PHE A 238 4.27 -4.90 20.34
N PRO A 239 3.95 -4.96 19.02
CA PRO A 239 3.26 -6.12 18.46
C PRO A 239 4.05 -7.43 18.59
N LEU A 240 5.37 -7.41 18.40
CA LEU A 240 6.21 -8.60 18.59
C LEU A 240 6.33 -9.02 20.07
N LEU A 241 6.49 -8.05 20.97
CA LEU A 241 6.48 -8.34 22.41
C LEU A 241 5.14 -8.91 22.85
N HIS A 242 4.02 -8.43 22.33
CA HIS A 242 2.71 -8.98 22.63
C HIS A 242 2.53 -10.41 22.10
N LEU A 243 3.13 -10.76 20.96
CA LEU A 243 3.12 -12.12 20.44
C LEU A 243 3.84 -13.10 21.37
N ILE A 244 4.97 -12.64 22.00
CA ILE A 244 5.77 -13.47 22.91
C ILE A 244 5.18 -13.47 24.33
N PHE A 245 4.65 -12.34 24.78
CA PHE A 245 4.15 -12.10 26.12
C PHE A 245 2.72 -11.54 26.11
N PRO A 246 1.69 -12.33 25.69
CA PRO A 246 0.33 -11.82 25.49
C PRO A 246 -0.36 -11.38 26.80
N ASN A 247 0.06 -11.93 27.94
CA ASN A 247 -0.61 -11.72 29.24
C ASN A 247 -0.09 -10.49 30.02
N ILE A 248 0.88 -9.74 29.47
CA ILE A 248 1.44 -8.60 30.17
C ILE A 248 0.62 -7.33 29.83
N ALA A 249 -0.16 -6.85 30.79
CA ALA A 249 -1.10 -5.75 30.61
C ALA A 249 -0.48 -4.46 30.04
N TRP A 250 0.71 -4.06 30.49
CA TRP A 250 1.35 -2.86 29.99
C TRP A 250 1.76 -2.99 28.49
N ILE A 251 2.17 -4.19 28.04
CA ILE A 251 2.49 -4.43 26.61
C ILE A 251 1.24 -4.24 25.75
N THR A 252 0.10 -4.77 26.20
CA THR A 252 -1.18 -4.62 25.50
C THR A 252 -1.60 -3.16 25.41
N THR A 253 -1.45 -2.39 26.50
CA THR A 253 -1.77 -0.96 26.52
C THR A 253 -0.86 -0.16 25.59
N TYR A 254 0.46 -0.34 25.66
CA TYR A 254 1.41 0.39 24.83
C TYR A 254 1.36 -0.01 23.36
N ARG A 255 0.97 -1.23 23.03
CA ARG A 255 0.74 -1.66 21.64
C ARG A 255 -0.28 -0.78 20.91
N GLN A 256 -1.34 -0.35 21.62
CA GLN A 256 -2.36 0.52 21.04
C GLN A 256 -1.90 1.98 20.96
N THR A 257 -1.08 2.42 21.90
CA THR A 257 -0.57 3.79 21.99
C THR A 257 0.54 4.06 20.97
N PHE A 258 1.48 3.13 20.80
CA PHE A 258 2.60 3.26 19.85
C PHE A 258 2.21 2.78 18.46
N ASP A 259 1.14 3.32 17.93
CA ASP A 259 0.78 3.09 16.54
C ASP A 259 1.72 3.86 15.60
N ILE A 260 1.73 3.46 14.33
CA ILE A 260 2.63 4.04 13.32
C ILE A 260 2.38 5.54 13.09
N GLY A 261 1.15 6.02 13.23
CA GLY A 261 0.81 7.44 13.08
C GLY A 261 1.47 8.28 14.17
N PHE A 262 1.34 7.85 15.42
CA PHE A 262 1.96 8.51 16.57
C PHE A 262 3.50 8.48 16.49
N VAL A 263 4.09 7.31 16.22
CA VAL A 263 5.55 7.18 16.07
C VAL A 263 6.05 8.08 14.95
N SER A 264 5.37 8.13 13.80
CA SER A 264 5.80 8.92 12.65
C SER A 264 5.76 10.42 12.94
N ILE A 265 4.73 10.93 13.63
CA ILE A 265 4.67 12.37 13.95
C ILE A 265 5.77 12.77 14.94
N LEU A 266 6.08 11.90 15.92
CA LEU A 266 7.21 12.13 16.82
C LEU A 266 8.54 12.16 16.07
N MET A 267 8.74 11.24 15.13
CA MET A 267 9.95 11.18 14.31
C MET A 267 10.09 12.36 13.36
N VAL A 268 8.99 12.89 12.81
CA VAL A 268 9.01 14.17 12.07
C VAL A 268 9.49 15.31 12.95
N CYS A 269 8.92 15.47 14.13
CA CYS A 269 9.32 16.53 15.07
C CYS A 269 10.82 16.42 15.42
N LEU A 270 11.30 15.20 15.67
CA LEU A 270 12.71 14.95 15.93
C LEU A 270 13.60 15.26 14.71
N ALA A 271 13.17 14.86 13.51
CA ALA A 271 13.89 15.13 12.26
C ALA A 271 14.01 16.64 11.99
N LEU A 272 12.93 17.41 12.22
CA LEU A 272 12.93 18.86 12.08
C LEU A 272 13.83 19.52 13.13
N ARG A 273 13.78 19.04 14.38
CA ARG A 273 14.68 19.51 15.46
C ARG A 273 16.15 19.28 15.12
N LEU A 274 16.47 18.15 14.49
CA LEU A 274 17.81 17.79 14.02
C LEU A 274 18.18 18.48 12.68
N LYS A 275 17.29 19.32 12.13
CA LYS A 275 17.46 20.03 10.85
C LYS A 275 17.76 19.10 9.66
N LEU A 276 17.11 17.94 9.62
CA LEU A 276 17.29 16.94 8.57
C LEU A 276 16.51 17.25 7.27
N GLY A 277 15.61 18.23 7.31
CA GLY A 277 14.84 18.72 6.18
C GLY A 277 14.14 20.04 6.49
N LYS A 278 13.67 20.72 5.44
CA LYS A 278 12.87 21.95 5.58
C LYS A 278 11.39 21.58 5.67
N GLN A 279 10.68 22.12 6.67
CA GLN A 279 9.28 21.83 6.94
C GLN A 279 8.39 22.05 5.70
N GLU A 280 8.58 23.17 5.01
CA GLU A 280 7.79 23.52 3.81
C GLU A 280 7.93 22.48 2.70
N ALA A 281 9.17 22.03 2.44
CA ALA A 281 9.45 21.02 1.43
C ALA A 281 8.85 19.64 1.80
N ILE A 282 8.84 19.29 3.08
CA ILE A 282 8.24 18.05 3.59
C ILE A 282 6.72 18.09 3.44
N LEU A 283 6.08 19.22 3.82
CA LEU A 283 4.63 19.41 3.69
C LEU A 283 4.18 19.42 2.23
N ALA A 284 4.95 20.05 1.35
CA ALA A 284 4.64 20.12 -0.08
C ALA A 284 4.62 18.73 -0.77
N LYS A 285 5.36 17.75 -0.23
CA LYS A 285 5.41 16.38 -0.77
C LYS A 285 4.35 15.45 -0.18
N VAL A 286 3.46 15.93 0.68
CA VAL A 286 2.34 15.10 1.17
C VAL A 286 1.43 14.71 0.00
N PRO A 287 1.07 13.43 -0.15
CA PRO A 287 0.29 12.96 -1.28
C PRO A 287 -1.21 13.27 -1.12
N TRP A 288 -1.56 14.57 -1.09
CA TRP A 288 -2.93 15.04 -0.86
C TRP A 288 -3.96 14.40 -1.78
N ALA A 289 -3.61 14.21 -3.06
CA ALA A 289 -4.51 13.59 -4.03
C ALA A 289 -4.90 12.16 -3.61
N ILE A 290 -3.95 11.37 -3.09
CA ILE A 290 -4.19 10.00 -2.60
C ILE A 290 -5.01 10.04 -1.31
N ILE A 291 -4.67 10.92 -0.38
CA ILE A 291 -5.39 11.07 0.91
C ILE A 291 -6.86 11.42 0.67
N ILE A 292 -7.13 12.43 -0.17
CA ILE A 292 -8.49 12.86 -0.49
C ILE A 292 -9.26 11.73 -1.19
N MET A 293 -8.61 11.01 -2.11
CA MET A 293 -9.25 9.91 -2.84
C MET A 293 -9.63 8.76 -1.91
N LEU A 294 -8.73 8.36 -1.01
CA LEU A 294 -8.98 7.32 -0.01
C LEU A 294 -10.08 7.72 0.97
N CYS A 295 -10.00 8.90 1.55
CA CYS A 295 -10.96 9.36 2.54
C CYS A 295 -12.34 9.57 1.91
N GLY A 296 -12.41 10.12 0.71
CA GLY A 296 -13.67 10.33 0.00
C GLY A 296 -14.36 9.01 -0.37
N MET A 297 -13.61 8.04 -0.90
CA MET A 297 -14.17 6.72 -1.20
C MET A 297 -14.58 5.98 0.07
N SER A 298 -13.80 6.04 1.14
CA SER A 298 -14.18 5.44 2.43
C SER A 298 -15.45 6.07 3.00
N LEU A 299 -15.64 7.38 2.85
CA LEU A 299 -16.86 8.07 3.26
C LEU A 299 -18.08 7.54 2.48
N LEU A 300 -17.99 7.44 1.16
CA LEU A 300 -19.08 6.91 0.32
C LEU A 300 -19.39 5.44 0.65
N MET A 301 -18.35 4.64 0.92
CA MET A 301 -18.53 3.24 1.33
C MET A 301 -19.15 3.12 2.72
N SER A 302 -18.87 4.03 3.65
CA SER A 302 -19.55 4.06 4.96
C SER A 302 -21.06 4.28 4.82
N LEU A 303 -21.48 5.10 3.86
CA LEU A 303 -22.91 5.24 3.54
C LEU A 303 -23.49 3.95 2.91
N ALA A 304 -22.71 3.27 2.05
CA ALA A 304 -23.11 1.98 1.50
C ALA A 304 -23.31 0.91 2.60
N VAL A 305 -22.39 0.89 3.59
CA VAL A 305 -22.53 0.01 4.76
C VAL A 305 -23.78 0.38 5.58
N LYS A 306 -23.95 1.66 5.90
CA LYS A 306 -25.10 2.15 6.68
C LYS A 306 -26.44 1.88 6.00
N SER A 307 -26.50 1.94 4.67
CA SER A 307 -27.72 1.67 3.90
C SER A 307 -28.07 0.18 3.83
N GLY A 308 -27.21 -0.73 4.27
CA GLY A 308 -27.35 -2.17 4.12
C GLY A 308 -26.98 -2.71 2.72
N LEU A 309 -26.48 -1.85 1.82
CA LEU A 309 -26.09 -2.25 0.47
C LEU A 309 -24.99 -3.32 0.48
N VAL A 310 -23.97 -3.14 1.34
CA VAL A 310 -22.86 -4.07 1.45
C VAL A 310 -23.32 -5.44 1.92
N THR A 311 -24.26 -5.48 2.87
CA THR A 311 -24.89 -6.73 3.35
C THR A 311 -25.68 -7.42 2.24
N LEU A 312 -26.44 -6.66 1.46
CA LEU A 312 -27.19 -7.18 0.32
C LEU A 312 -26.27 -7.79 -0.73
N ILE A 313 -25.21 -7.07 -1.11
CA ILE A 313 -24.21 -7.57 -2.09
C ILE A 313 -23.51 -8.80 -1.54
N GLY A 314 -23.10 -8.80 -0.28
CA GLY A 314 -22.48 -9.96 0.37
C GLY A 314 -23.37 -11.20 0.30
N HIS A 315 -24.64 -11.05 0.63
CA HIS A 315 -25.61 -12.16 0.56
C HIS A 315 -25.81 -12.64 -0.88
N LEU A 316 -25.95 -11.74 -1.86
CA LEU A 316 -26.08 -12.13 -3.27
C LEU A 316 -24.84 -12.90 -3.77
N ILE A 317 -23.64 -12.46 -3.40
CA ILE A 317 -22.40 -13.14 -3.77
C ILE A 317 -22.35 -14.54 -3.16
N THR A 318 -22.63 -14.68 -1.87
CA THR A 318 -22.54 -15.97 -1.16
C THR A 318 -23.62 -16.97 -1.59
N THR A 319 -24.79 -16.51 -2.03
CA THR A 319 -25.86 -17.36 -2.55
C THR A 319 -25.68 -17.77 -3.99
N THR A 320 -24.99 -16.92 -4.79
CA THR A 320 -24.82 -17.17 -6.24
C THR A 320 -23.51 -17.87 -6.57
N ILE A 321 -22.44 -17.59 -5.81
CA ILE A 321 -21.09 -18.08 -6.08
C ILE A 321 -20.72 -19.15 -5.03
N PRO A 322 -20.39 -20.39 -5.43
CA PRO A 322 -19.88 -21.39 -4.51
C PRO A 322 -18.63 -20.90 -3.76
N HIS A 323 -18.53 -21.21 -2.48
CA HIS A 323 -17.45 -20.73 -1.60
C HIS A 323 -16.03 -20.95 -2.16
N PHE A 324 -15.83 -22.08 -2.85
CA PHE A 324 -14.56 -22.42 -3.50
C PHE A 324 -14.12 -21.38 -4.55
N TRP A 325 -15.06 -20.76 -5.27
CA TRP A 325 -14.78 -19.81 -6.34
C TRP A 325 -14.67 -18.35 -5.86
N LEU A 326 -15.03 -18.06 -4.61
CA LEU A 326 -14.98 -16.68 -4.07
C LEU A 326 -13.60 -16.02 -4.19
N PRO A 327 -12.47 -16.68 -3.87
CA PRO A 327 -11.17 -16.08 -4.02
C PRO A 327 -10.86 -15.69 -5.47
N LEU A 328 -11.19 -16.56 -6.43
CA LEU A 328 -11.01 -16.27 -7.85
C LEU A 328 -11.93 -15.13 -8.31
N PHE A 329 -13.17 -15.10 -7.85
CA PHE A 329 -14.12 -14.03 -8.17
C PHE A 329 -13.61 -12.68 -7.71
N PHE A 330 -13.16 -12.56 -6.45
CA PHE A 330 -12.59 -11.32 -5.93
C PHE A 330 -11.27 -10.94 -6.60
N CYS A 331 -10.44 -11.90 -6.96
CA CYS A 331 -9.22 -11.70 -7.73
C CYS A 331 -9.53 -11.07 -9.11
N VAL A 332 -10.46 -11.66 -9.85
CA VAL A 332 -10.83 -11.19 -11.19
C VAL A 332 -11.49 -9.80 -11.13
N ILE A 333 -12.46 -9.59 -10.24
CA ILE A 333 -13.12 -8.29 -10.10
C ILE A 333 -12.11 -7.21 -9.69
N ALA A 334 -11.25 -7.50 -8.73
CA ALA A 334 -10.21 -6.57 -8.30
C ALA A 334 -9.24 -6.24 -9.45
N GLY A 335 -8.86 -7.23 -10.25
CA GLY A 335 -8.05 -7.03 -11.44
C GLY A 335 -8.73 -6.14 -12.46
N VAL A 336 -9.99 -6.40 -12.79
CA VAL A 336 -10.77 -5.56 -13.72
C VAL A 336 -10.91 -4.13 -13.19
N MET A 337 -11.25 -3.96 -11.91
CA MET A 337 -11.36 -2.63 -11.30
C MET A 337 -10.02 -1.88 -11.32
N SER A 338 -8.90 -2.58 -11.11
CA SER A 338 -7.57 -1.98 -11.07
C SER A 338 -7.09 -1.48 -12.43
N LEU A 339 -7.58 -2.04 -13.55
CA LEU A 339 -7.31 -1.49 -14.89
C LEU A 339 -7.80 -0.05 -15.08
N PHE A 340 -8.84 0.35 -14.37
CA PHE A 340 -9.45 1.68 -14.49
C PHE A 340 -9.21 2.57 -13.27
N SER A 341 -8.69 2.00 -12.19
CA SER A 341 -8.57 2.69 -10.90
C SER A 341 -7.35 2.19 -10.10
N SER A 342 -7.04 2.87 -9.00
CA SER A 342 -5.95 2.46 -8.10
C SER A 342 -6.40 1.39 -7.10
N THR A 343 -5.56 0.39 -6.87
CA THR A 343 -5.75 -0.64 -5.84
C THR A 343 -6.08 -0.05 -4.47
N LEU A 344 -5.29 0.93 -4.04
CA LEU A 344 -5.43 1.53 -2.71
C LEU A 344 -6.65 2.44 -2.58
N SER A 345 -6.92 3.21 -3.64
CA SER A 345 -7.85 4.33 -3.56
C SER A 345 -9.28 3.95 -3.87
N VAL A 346 -9.48 2.87 -4.64
CA VAL A 346 -10.82 2.45 -5.08
C VAL A 346 -11.05 0.97 -4.78
N VAL A 347 -10.16 0.08 -5.23
CA VAL A 347 -10.41 -1.38 -5.13
C VAL A 347 -10.52 -1.82 -3.68
N ALA A 348 -9.52 -1.53 -2.85
CA ALA A 348 -9.52 -1.96 -1.45
C ALA A 348 -10.65 -1.31 -0.62
N PRO A 349 -10.88 0.02 -0.67
CA PRO A 349 -11.99 0.62 0.06
C PRO A 349 -13.38 0.11 -0.36
N THR A 350 -13.52 -0.35 -1.62
CA THR A 350 -14.79 -0.86 -2.13
C THR A 350 -15.01 -2.33 -1.80
N LEU A 351 -13.99 -3.18 -2.02
CA LEU A 351 -14.16 -4.63 -1.88
C LEU A 351 -13.95 -5.14 -0.44
N PHE A 352 -13.09 -4.53 0.35
CA PHE A 352 -12.82 -4.98 1.72
C PHE A 352 -14.06 -4.95 2.63
N PRO A 353 -14.92 -3.92 2.62
CA PRO A 353 -16.16 -3.96 3.41
C PRO A 353 -17.10 -5.10 3.00
N ILE A 354 -17.17 -5.42 1.70
CA ILE A 354 -17.97 -6.56 1.20
C ILE A 354 -17.39 -7.87 1.72
N ILE A 355 -16.06 -8.05 1.63
CA ILE A 355 -15.36 -9.24 2.13
C ILE A 355 -15.54 -9.39 3.65
N ALA A 356 -15.43 -8.30 4.41
CA ALA A 356 -15.62 -8.31 5.85
C ALA A 356 -17.04 -8.76 6.22
N THR A 357 -18.05 -8.26 5.49
CA THR A 357 -19.45 -8.66 5.69
C THR A 357 -19.68 -10.14 5.36
N ILE A 358 -19.11 -10.65 4.26
CA ILE A 358 -19.17 -12.06 3.87
C ILE A 358 -18.54 -12.95 4.95
N SER A 359 -17.34 -12.58 5.41
CA SER A 359 -16.64 -13.35 6.46
C SER A 359 -17.37 -13.34 7.79
N ALA A 360 -18.04 -12.22 8.14
CA ALA A 360 -18.86 -12.13 9.35
C ALA A 360 -20.14 -12.98 9.28
N GLN A 361 -20.75 -13.09 8.09
CA GLN A 361 -21.95 -13.92 7.88
C GLN A 361 -21.64 -15.40 7.70
N SER A 362 -20.44 -15.74 7.27
CA SER A 362 -20.01 -17.10 6.97
C SER A 362 -18.63 -17.38 7.59
N PRO A 363 -18.57 -17.82 8.86
CA PRO A 363 -17.31 -18.04 9.60
C PRO A 363 -16.34 -19.04 8.94
N HIS A 364 -16.81 -19.86 8.00
CA HIS A 364 -15.98 -20.80 7.23
C HIS A 364 -15.15 -20.12 6.12
N ILE A 365 -15.43 -18.84 5.83
CA ILE A 365 -14.73 -18.08 4.80
C ILE A 365 -13.63 -17.25 5.45
N ASP A 366 -12.38 -17.61 5.15
CA ASP A 366 -11.23 -16.90 5.69
C ASP A 366 -11.07 -15.52 4.98
N ILE A 367 -11.20 -14.45 5.76
CA ILE A 367 -11.00 -13.09 5.32
C ILE A 367 -9.58 -12.87 4.73
N ARG A 368 -8.57 -13.59 5.26
CA ARG A 368 -7.19 -13.53 4.77
C ARG A 368 -7.10 -13.96 3.30
N LEU A 369 -7.77 -15.07 2.99
CA LEU A 369 -7.77 -15.60 1.63
C LEU A 369 -8.43 -14.64 0.65
N LEU A 370 -9.59 -14.08 0.98
CA LEU A 370 -10.33 -13.19 0.09
C LEU A 370 -9.62 -11.85 -0.10
N THR A 371 -9.13 -11.23 0.97
CA THR A 371 -8.39 -9.95 0.88
C THR A 371 -7.08 -10.14 0.12
N THR A 372 -6.37 -11.24 0.34
CA THR A 372 -5.15 -11.56 -0.39
C THR A 372 -5.41 -11.78 -1.88
N ALA A 373 -6.44 -12.56 -2.23
CA ALA A 373 -6.85 -12.78 -3.62
C ALA A 373 -7.21 -11.45 -4.31
N THR A 374 -7.93 -10.58 -3.62
CA THR A 374 -8.26 -9.23 -4.09
C THR A 374 -7.00 -8.41 -4.40
N ILE A 375 -6.04 -8.40 -3.49
CA ILE A 375 -4.79 -7.65 -3.68
C ILE A 375 -3.92 -8.24 -4.79
N ILE A 376 -3.81 -9.56 -4.88
CA ILE A 376 -3.09 -10.22 -5.98
C ILE A 376 -3.73 -9.85 -7.33
N GLY A 377 -5.05 -9.92 -7.44
CA GLY A 377 -5.76 -9.54 -8.66
C GLY A 377 -5.48 -8.08 -9.04
N ALA A 378 -5.61 -7.18 -8.09
CA ALA A 378 -5.36 -5.76 -8.31
C ALA A 378 -3.90 -5.43 -8.67
N LEU A 379 -2.93 -6.07 -8.02
CA LEU A 379 -1.49 -5.87 -8.29
C LEU A 379 -1.02 -6.53 -9.61
N SER A 380 -1.74 -7.52 -10.10
CA SER A 380 -1.40 -8.20 -11.35
C SER A 380 -1.74 -7.39 -12.59
N THR A 381 -2.60 -6.38 -12.46
CA THR A 381 -3.10 -5.53 -13.55
C THR A 381 -2.64 -4.08 -13.48
N ASN A 382 -1.92 -3.70 -12.45
CA ASN A 382 -1.29 -2.38 -12.26
C ASN A 382 0.02 -2.24 -13.03
#